data_4106dae2f59516d8ea788a5bd8ac1154
#
_entry.id   4106dae2f59516d8ea788a5bd8ac1154
#
_cell.length_a   1.000
_cell.length_b   1.000
_cell.length_c   1.000
_cell.angle_alpha   90.00
_cell.angle_beta   90.00
_cell.angle_gamma   90.00
#
_symmetry.space_group_name_H-M   'P 1'
#
loop_
_entity.id
_entity.type
_entity.pdbx_description
1 polymer ?
#
loop_
_entity_poly.entity_id
_entity_poly.type
_entity_poly.pdbx_seq_one_letter_code
_entity_poly.pdbx_strand_id
1 'polypeptide(L)'
;MRFPTAAFLLAAAVACAGPRAGVRSANDAAVRFTYDGDADEVYLTGDMTRWRPRPLVRAGRTWSTKVPVPRGRWEYRLEVHRGERVDVVLPADTERVDDGFGGENAVLRMP
;
A
#
# COMPACT_ATOMS: atom_id res chain seq x y z
N MET A 1 -11.48 -51.40 4.86
CA MET A 1 -10.79 -50.22 5.41
C MET A 1 -11.31 -48.97 4.77
N ARG A 2 -11.81 -48.08 5.56
CA ARG A 2 -12.36 -46.83 5.06
C ARG A 2 -11.56 -45.66 5.64
N PHE A 3 -11.14 -44.81 4.76
CA PHE A 3 -10.47 -43.59 5.15
C PHE A 3 -11.51 -42.47 5.25
N PRO A 4 -11.58 -41.74 6.34
CA PRO A 4 -12.47 -40.59 6.40
C PRO A 4 -11.98 -39.56 5.41
N THR A 5 -12.87 -39.22 4.49
CA THR A 5 -12.68 -38.06 3.65
C THR A 5 -12.81 -36.84 4.53
N ALA A 6 -11.69 -36.21 4.83
CA ALA A 6 -11.72 -34.91 5.46
C ALA A 6 -12.21 -33.91 4.40
N ALA A 7 -13.44 -33.48 4.53
CA ALA A 7 -13.92 -32.37 3.76
C ALA A 7 -13.25 -31.11 4.33
N PHE A 8 -12.26 -30.60 3.62
CA PHE A 8 -11.73 -29.30 3.90
C PHE A 8 -12.72 -28.25 3.41
N LEU A 9 -13.50 -27.73 4.32
CA LEU A 9 -14.21 -26.50 4.05
C LEU A 9 -13.19 -25.38 4.06
N LEU A 10 -12.72 -25.02 2.89
CA LEU A 10 -12.04 -23.76 2.71
C LEU A 10 -13.10 -22.67 2.79
N ALA A 11 -13.28 -22.12 3.96
CA ALA A 11 -13.99 -20.87 4.10
C ALA A 11 -13.07 -19.80 3.49
N ALA A 12 -13.26 -19.54 2.21
CA ALA A 12 -12.69 -18.33 1.63
C ALA A 12 -13.37 -17.16 2.32
N ALA A 13 -12.72 -16.60 3.31
CA ALA A 13 -13.11 -15.31 3.82
C ALA A 13 -12.92 -14.32 2.67
N VAL A 14 -14.00 -13.99 1.99
CA VAL A 14 -14.02 -12.88 1.05
C VAL A 14 -13.87 -11.63 1.91
N ALA A 15 -12.65 -11.20 2.09
CA ALA A 15 -12.41 -9.89 2.66
C ALA A 15 -13.08 -8.87 1.73
N CYS A 16 -13.99 -8.07 2.27
CA CYS A 16 -14.55 -6.94 1.56
C CYS A 16 -13.42 -6.13 0.92
N ALA A 17 -13.38 -6.18 -0.41
CA ALA A 17 -12.33 -5.52 -1.18
C ALA A 17 -12.61 -4.02 -1.28
N GLY A 18 -12.58 -3.30 -0.14
CA GLY A 18 -12.46 -1.86 -0.17
C GLY A 18 -11.05 -1.44 -0.59
N PRO A 19 -10.86 -0.18 -1.04
CA PRO A 19 -9.54 0.36 -1.30
C PRO A 19 -8.64 0.25 -0.08
N ARG A 20 -7.44 -0.29 -0.26
CA ARG A 20 -6.48 -0.46 0.83
C ARG A 20 -5.09 -0.09 0.39
N ALA A 21 -4.46 0.79 1.15
CA ALA A 21 -3.03 1.00 1.07
C ALA A 21 -2.32 0.12 2.09
N GLY A 22 -1.16 -0.38 1.74
CA GLY A 22 -0.38 -1.24 2.62
C GLY A 22 1.12 -1.00 2.48
N VAL A 23 1.82 -1.35 3.52
CA VAL A 23 3.29 -1.34 3.56
C VAL A 23 3.75 -2.65 4.14
N ARG A 24 4.71 -3.26 3.49
CA ARG A 24 5.26 -4.52 3.95
C ARG A 24 6.75 -4.60 3.66
N SER A 25 7.53 -5.00 4.65
CA SER A 25 8.94 -5.28 4.43
C SER A 25 9.07 -6.52 3.54
N ALA A 26 9.73 -6.36 2.39
CA ALA A 26 9.94 -7.46 1.44
C ALA A 26 11.27 -8.18 1.69
N ASN A 27 12.26 -7.46 2.20
CA ASN A 27 13.55 -7.94 2.68
C ASN A 27 14.20 -6.83 3.52
N ASP A 28 15.44 -7.02 3.99
CA ASP A 28 16.13 -6.09 4.89
C ASP A 28 16.24 -4.64 4.38
N ALA A 29 16.15 -4.43 3.08
CA ALA A 29 16.37 -3.12 2.47
C ALA A 29 15.19 -2.62 1.64
N ALA A 30 14.21 -3.46 1.33
CA ALA A 30 13.11 -3.09 0.48
C ALA A 30 11.76 -3.15 1.20
N VAL A 31 10.95 -2.15 0.97
CA VAL A 31 9.58 -2.05 1.48
C VAL A 31 8.63 -2.12 0.29
N ARG A 32 7.61 -2.94 0.41
CA ARG A 32 6.55 -3.02 -0.58
C ARG A 32 5.40 -2.13 -0.17
N PHE A 33 5.07 -1.18 -1.03
CA PHE A 33 3.90 -0.32 -0.91
C PHE A 33 2.80 -0.87 -1.81
N THR A 34 1.59 -0.98 -1.29
CA THR A 34 0.47 -1.57 -2.02
C THR A 34 -0.78 -0.69 -1.94
N TYR A 35 -1.61 -0.82 -2.97
CA TYR A 35 -2.94 -0.27 -3.01
C TYR A 35 -3.88 -1.31 -3.64
N ASP A 36 -4.97 -1.62 -2.98
CA ASP A 36 -6.02 -2.50 -3.51
C ASP A 36 -7.26 -1.67 -3.82
N GLY A 37 -7.64 -1.67 -5.07
CA GLY A 37 -8.82 -0.93 -5.52
C GLY A 37 -8.74 -0.53 -6.98
N ASP A 38 -9.82 0.08 -7.45
CA ASP A 38 -9.88 0.59 -8.82
C ASP A 38 -9.10 1.90 -8.94
N ALA A 39 -8.34 2.00 -9.98
CA ALA A 39 -7.60 3.21 -10.34
C ALA A 39 -7.16 3.14 -11.79
N ASP A 40 -6.88 4.28 -12.38
CA ASP A 40 -6.21 4.35 -13.68
C ASP A 40 -4.70 4.30 -13.50
N GLU A 41 -4.20 4.96 -12.46
CA GLU A 41 -2.79 4.99 -12.09
C GLU A 41 -2.68 5.19 -10.57
N VAL A 42 -1.63 4.63 -9.99
CA VAL A 42 -1.30 4.81 -8.57
C VAL A 42 0.18 5.16 -8.45
N TYR A 43 0.49 6.16 -7.65
CA TYR A 43 1.86 6.63 -7.42
C TYR A 43 2.19 6.66 -5.94
N LEU A 44 3.42 6.30 -5.63
CA LEU A 44 4.04 6.55 -4.34
C LEU A 44 4.81 7.86 -4.41
N THR A 45 4.57 8.75 -3.48
CA THR A 45 5.29 10.01 -3.34
C THR A 45 5.69 10.21 -1.89
N GLY A 46 6.95 10.40 -1.62
CA GLY A 46 7.45 10.57 -0.26
C GLY A 46 8.93 10.83 -0.20
N ASP A 47 9.43 10.92 1.03
CA ASP A 47 10.86 11.15 1.27
C ASP A 47 11.75 10.13 0.55
N MET A 48 11.30 8.85 0.50
CA MET A 48 12.03 7.75 -0.13
C MET A 48 12.08 7.85 -1.66
N THR A 49 11.25 8.68 -2.26
CA THR A 49 11.25 8.95 -3.70
C THR A 49 11.73 10.35 -4.02
N ARG A 50 12.19 11.10 -3.01
CA ARG A 50 12.51 12.53 -3.10
C ARG A 50 11.31 13.36 -3.57
N TRP A 51 10.12 12.95 -3.16
CA TRP A 51 8.83 13.55 -3.51
C TRP A 51 8.54 13.56 -5.01
N ARG A 52 9.18 12.65 -5.75
CA ARG A 52 8.85 12.38 -7.15
C ARG A 52 7.86 11.24 -7.21
N PRO A 53 6.80 11.33 -8.03
CA PRO A 53 5.85 10.25 -8.18
C PRO A 53 6.52 8.99 -8.73
N ARG A 54 6.40 7.89 -8.00
CA ARG A 54 6.85 6.58 -8.45
C ARG A 54 5.65 5.70 -8.76
N PRO A 55 5.48 5.24 -9.99
CA PRO A 55 4.33 4.45 -10.36
C PRO A 55 4.33 3.08 -9.68
N LEU A 56 3.15 2.66 -9.22
CA LEU A 56 2.90 1.29 -8.81
C LEU A 56 2.51 0.48 -10.04
N VAL A 57 2.82 -0.81 -10.01
CA VAL A 57 2.49 -1.76 -11.06
C VAL A 57 1.27 -2.54 -10.67
N ARG A 58 0.32 -2.65 -11.58
CA ARG A 58 -0.93 -3.36 -11.35
C ARG A 58 -0.77 -4.86 -11.63
N ALA A 59 -1.29 -5.67 -10.69
CA ALA A 59 -1.49 -7.10 -10.85
C ALA A 59 -2.88 -7.43 -10.29
N GLY A 60 -3.85 -7.69 -11.17
CA GLY A 60 -5.24 -7.84 -10.75
C GLY A 60 -5.79 -6.52 -10.20
N ARG A 61 -6.25 -6.55 -8.95
CA ARG A 61 -6.73 -5.37 -8.23
C ARG A 61 -5.67 -4.74 -7.33
N THR A 62 -4.51 -5.34 -7.26
CA THR A 62 -3.42 -4.90 -6.41
C THR A 62 -2.38 -4.13 -7.21
N TRP A 63 -2.10 -2.94 -6.76
CA TRP A 63 -1.02 -2.11 -7.26
C TRP A 63 0.13 -2.17 -6.26
N SER A 64 1.36 -2.31 -6.73
CA SER A 64 2.50 -2.39 -5.83
C SER A 64 3.79 -1.84 -6.42
N THR A 65 4.68 -1.44 -5.54
CA THR A 65 6.07 -1.11 -5.87
C THR A 65 6.97 -1.46 -4.68
N LYS A 66 8.20 -1.82 -4.96
CA LYS A 66 9.23 -2.04 -3.95
C LYS A 66 10.24 -0.91 -4.01
N VAL A 67 10.55 -0.35 -2.85
CA VAL A 67 11.50 0.74 -2.74
C VAL A 67 12.47 0.45 -1.58
N PRO A 68 13.77 0.59 -1.77
CA PRO A 68 14.70 0.57 -0.67
C PRO A 68 14.41 1.73 0.27
N VAL A 69 14.21 1.42 1.55
CA VAL A 69 13.97 2.45 2.59
C VAL A 69 14.96 2.19 3.72
N PRO A 70 15.95 3.05 3.88
CA PRO A 70 16.91 2.94 4.99
C PRO A 70 16.26 3.14 6.35
N ARG A 71 17.04 2.89 7.40
CA ARG A 71 16.63 3.20 8.77
C ARG A 71 16.22 4.66 8.91
N GLY A 72 15.20 4.94 9.69
CA GLY A 72 14.78 6.28 9.98
C GLY A 72 13.28 6.50 9.90
N ARG A 73 12.91 7.75 9.91
CA ARG A 73 11.54 8.21 9.81
C ARG A 73 11.31 8.79 8.42
N TRP A 74 10.26 8.30 7.75
CA TRP A 74 9.96 8.64 6.36
C TRP A 74 8.49 9.04 6.25
N GLU A 75 8.22 10.14 5.58
CA GLU A 75 6.86 10.57 5.26
C GLU A 75 6.54 10.22 3.81
N TYR A 76 5.31 9.78 3.56
CA TYR A 76 4.85 9.41 2.22
C TYR A 76 3.34 9.45 2.11
N ARG A 77 2.87 9.35 0.88
CA ARG A 77 1.46 9.16 0.55
C ARG A 77 1.34 8.38 -0.74
N LEU A 78 0.17 7.78 -0.96
CA LEU A 78 -0.21 7.25 -2.25
C LEU A 78 -1.14 8.24 -2.93
N GLU A 79 -0.94 8.44 -4.21
CA GLU A 79 -1.81 9.25 -5.06
C GLU A 79 -2.52 8.33 -6.03
N VAL A 80 -3.84 8.26 -5.92
CA VAL A 80 -4.70 7.39 -6.73
C VAL A 80 -5.42 8.23 -7.77
N HIS A 81 -5.14 7.97 -9.02
CA HIS A 81 -5.71 8.69 -10.16
C HIS A 81 -6.89 7.93 -10.74
N ARG A 82 -8.04 8.60 -10.83
CA ARG A 82 -9.25 8.11 -11.50
C ARG A 82 -9.80 9.22 -12.38
N GLY A 83 -9.62 9.07 -13.71
CA GLY A 83 -9.93 10.17 -14.61
C GLY A 83 -9.12 11.41 -14.27
N GLU A 84 -9.78 12.53 -14.06
CA GLU A 84 -9.15 13.79 -13.66
C GLU A 84 -9.01 13.95 -12.14
N ARG A 85 -9.57 13.01 -11.39
CA ARG A 85 -9.56 13.06 -9.93
C ARG A 85 -8.29 12.40 -9.37
N VAL A 86 -7.68 13.04 -8.40
CA VAL A 86 -6.55 12.51 -7.65
C VAL A 86 -6.92 12.47 -6.17
N ASP A 87 -6.92 11.27 -5.61
CA ASP A 87 -7.16 11.05 -4.19
C ASP A 87 -5.86 10.69 -3.50
N VAL A 88 -5.62 11.27 -2.34
CA VAL A 88 -4.54 10.86 -1.45
C VAL A 88 -5.05 9.74 -0.56
N VAL A 89 -4.35 8.62 -0.55
CA VAL A 89 -4.71 7.45 0.24
C VAL A 89 -3.54 7.09 1.16
N LEU A 90 -3.86 6.91 2.44
CA LEU A 90 -2.89 6.50 3.45
C LEU A 90 -3.33 5.16 4.04
N PRO A 91 -2.39 4.31 4.50
CA PRO A 91 -2.74 3.10 5.23
C PRO A 91 -3.60 3.42 6.46
N ALA A 92 -4.57 2.57 6.77
CA ALA A 92 -5.54 2.82 7.84
C ALA A 92 -4.89 2.94 9.23
N ASP A 93 -3.88 2.13 9.51
CA ASP A 93 -3.24 2.02 10.82
C ASP A 93 -1.87 2.71 10.87
N THR A 94 -1.66 3.69 10.04
CA THR A 94 -0.39 4.42 10.02
C THR A 94 -0.41 5.62 10.95
N GLU A 95 0.76 5.96 11.48
CA GLU A 95 1.01 7.27 12.06
C GLU A 95 0.82 8.34 10.98
N ARG A 96 0.21 9.45 11.31
CA ARG A 96 -0.07 10.54 10.39
C ARG A 96 0.53 11.84 10.89
N VAL A 97 0.93 12.67 9.96
CA VAL A 97 1.47 13.98 10.24
C VAL A 97 0.91 14.98 9.24
N ASP A 98 0.70 16.21 9.70
CA ASP A 98 0.29 17.32 8.83
C ASP A 98 1.33 17.54 7.73
N ASP A 99 0.86 17.70 6.49
CA ASP A 99 1.75 17.94 5.34
C ASP A 99 2.12 19.42 5.15
N GLY A 100 1.56 20.31 5.96
CA GLY A 100 1.75 21.73 5.84
C GLY A 100 0.83 22.44 4.84
N PHE A 101 -0.04 21.69 4.15
CA PHE A 101 -0.91 22.21 3.09
C PHE A 101 -2.38 21.83 3.27
N GLY A 102 -2.79 21.52 4.50
CA GLY A 102 -4.17 21.15 4.81
C GLY A 102 -4.48 19.66 4.64
N GLY A 103 -3.49 18.83 4.37
CA GLY A 103 -3.60 17.40 4.28
C GLY A 103 -2.70 16.66 5.26
N GLU A 104 -2.58 15.37 5.08
CA GLU A 104 -1.75 14.51 5.93
C GLU A 104 -0.84 13.60 5.10
N ASN A 105 0.32 13.29 5.66
CA ASN A 105 1.19 12.22 5.17
C ASN A 105 1.19 11.04 6.14
N ALA A 106 1.45 9.86 5.63
CA ALA A 106 1.74 8.70 6.44
C ALA A 106 3.20 8.75 6.92
N VAL A 107 3.46 8.18 8.08
CA VAL A 107 4.80 8.05 8.63
C VAL A 107 5.19 6.60 8.68
N LEU A 108 6.33 6.27 8.07
CA LEU A 108 6.97 4.96 8.13
C LEU A 108 8.23 5.08 8.98
N ARG A 109 8.33 4.22 9.99
CA ARG A 109 9.51 4.13 10.83
C ARG A 109 10.23 2.82 10.56
N MET A 110 11.47 2.92 10.10
CA MET A 110 12.35 1.77 9.89
C MET A 110 13.33 1.68 11.03
N PRO A 111 13.25 0.59 11.84
CA PRO A 111 14.13 0.39 12.99
C PRO A 111 15.59 0.12 12.63
#